data_c9db6ebc134df489be0e927cbe81117f
#
_entry.id   c9db6ebc134df489be0e927cbe81117f
#
_cell.length_a   1.000
_cell.length_b   1.000
_cell.length_c   1.000
_cell.angle_alpha   90.00
_cell.angle_beta   90.00
_cell.angle_gamma   90.00
#
_symmetry.space_group_name_H-M   'P 1'
#
loop_
_entity.id
_entity.type
_entity.pdbx_description
1 polymer ?
#
loop_
_entity_poly.entity_id
_entity_poly.type
_entity_poly.pdbx_seq_one_letter_code
_entity_poly.pdbx_strand_id
1 'polypeptide(L)'
;MYFSAEMESLLREYRQECAYITEAYDRRELTADDFLFRRQGAQLPMTPTTFTYRFKLILKKNGLPQELNVHSLRHTAASLMIAGGTDVATVAGILGHSQPSTTLDIYTHAFDKNKKAASAGLQGMLEI
;
A
#
# COMPACT_ATOMS: atom_id res chain seq x y z
N MET A 1 12.67 -0.32 2.85
CA MET A 1 11.25 0.07 2.95
C MET A 1 11.09 0.78 4.29
N TYR A 2 10.45 1.94 4.32
CA TYR A 2 10.24 2.72 5.55
C TYR A 2 8.77 2.66 5.92
N PHE A 3 8.46 2.39 7.18
CA PHE A 3 7.11 2.37 7.73
C PHE A 3 6.91 3.55 8.68
N SER A 4 5.67 4.03 8.81
CA SER A 4 5.33 4.94 9.89
C SER A 4 5.39 4.21 11.24
N ALA A 5 5.52 4.97 12.33
CA ALA A 5 5.57 4.39 13.68
C ALA A 5 4.31 3.56 14.01
N GLU A 6 3.14 4.01 13.54
CA GLU A 6 1.87 3.29 13.70
C GLU A 6 1.87 1.97 12.94
N MET A 7 2.38 1.96 11.70
CA MET A 7 2.49 0.73 10.90
C MET A 7 3.49 -0.23 11.52
N GLU A 8 4.61 0.27 12.05
CA GLU A 8 5.60 -0.56 12.74
C GLU A 8 4.98 -1.22 13.99
N SER A 9 4.23 -0.47 14.79
CA SER A 9 3.52 -1.00 15.96
C SER A 9 2.54 -2.10 15.56
N LEU A 10 1.71 -1.86 14.54
CA LEU A 10 0.74 -2.82 14.03
C LEU A 10 1.41 -4.11 13.54
N LEU A 11 2.54 -4.00 12.83
CA LEU A 11 3.28 -5.17 12.36
C LEU A 11 3.93 -5.96 13.52
N ARG A 12 4.36 -5.28 14.59
CA ARG A 12 4.89 -5.93 15.79
C ARG A 12 3.80 -6.71 16.54
N GLU A 13 2.63 -6.11 16.72
CA GLU A 13 1.45 -6.77 17.31
C GLU A 13 1.04 -7.99 16.49
N TYR A 14 0.93 -7.84 15.18
CA TYR A 14 0.61 -8.94 14.26
C TYR A 14 1.64 -10.08 14.35
N ARG A 15 2.93 -9.75 14.45
CA ARG A 15 4.00 -10.75 14.64
C ARG A 15 3.83 -11.52 15.94
N GLN A 16 3.46 -10.85 17.05
CA GLN A 16 3.20 -11.51 18.34
C GLN A 16 2.01 -12.47 18.24
N GLU A 17 0.94 -12.05 17.58
CA GLU A 17 -0.21 -12.90 17.31
C GLU A 17 0.18 -14.13 16.46
N CYS A 18 0.95 -13.92 15.40
CA CYS A 18 1.48 -15.01 14.58
C CYS A 18 2.36 -15.98 15.37
N ALA A 19 3.20 -15.48 16.28
CA ALA A 19 4.03 -16.32 17.14
C ALA A 19 3.18 -17.20 18.06
N TYR A 20 2.19 -16.60 18.73
CA TYR A 20 1.24 -17.31 19.58
C TYR A 20 0.49 -18.41 18.81
N ILE A 21 -0.02 -18.08 17.62
CA ILE A 21 -0.74 -19.05 16.77
C ILE A 21 0.20 -20.17 16.32
N THR A 22 1.46 -19.85 15.95
CA THR A 22 2.45 -20.85 15.51
C THR A 22 2.78 -21.83 16.62
N GLU A 23 3.00 -21.33 17.82
CA GLU A 23 3.27 -22.18 18.99
C GLU A 23 2.06 -23.06 19.33
N ALA A 24 0.85 -22.49 19.33
CA ALA A 24 -0.37 -23.20 19.70
C ALA A 24 -0.76 -24.30 18.70
N TYR A 25 -0.62 -24.08 17.40
CA TYR A 25 -1.10 -25.00 16.35
C TYR A 25 0.02 -25.82 15.71
N ASP A 26 1.16 -25.19 15.42
CA ASP A 26 2.27 -25.86 14.73
C ASP A 26 3.29 -26.46 15.74
N ARG A 27 3.15 -26.15 17.03
CA ARG A 27 4.03 -26.58 18.13
C ARG A 27 5.52 -26.30 17.87
N ARG A 28 5.80 -25.14 17.30
CA ARG A 28 7.13 -24.62 16.99
C ARG A 28 7.19 -23.12 17.18
N GLU A 29 8.38 -22.58 17.25
CA GLU A 29 8.61 -21.13 17.27
C GLU A 29 8.46 -20.53 15.84
N LEU A 30 8.05 -19.26 15.81
CA LEU A 30 8.06 -18.44 14.61
C LEU A 30 9.50 -18.02 14.28
N THR A 31 9.94 -18.23 13.05
CA THR A 31 11.29 -17.90 12.59
C THR A 31 11.28 -16.71 11.62
N ALA A 32 12.48 -16.23 11.24
CA ALA A 32 12.64 -15.17 10.26
C ALA A 32 12.30 -15.62 8.83
N ASP A 33 12.30 -16.94 8.57
CA ASP A 33 12.00 -17.54 7.27
C ASP A 33 10.51 -17.79 7.06
N ASP A 34 9.68 -17.58 8.09
CA ASP A 34 8.24 -17.72 7.98
C ASP A 34 7.63 -16.58 7.16
N PHE A 35 6.67 -16.93 6.31
CA PHE A 35 5.93 -15.91 5.55
C PHE A 35 5.12 -15.01 6.48
N LEU A 36 5.15 -13.69 6.23
CA LEU A 36 4.38 -12.71 6.99
C LEU A 36 2.87 -12.99 6.91
N PHE A 37 2.37 -13.28 5.71
CA PHE A 37 0.98 -13.67 5.48
C PHE A 37 0.92 -15.14 5.08
N ARG A 38 0.52 -15.99 6.00
CA ARG A 38 0.45 -17.44 5.79
C ARG A 38 -0.93 -17.99 6.09
N ARG A 39 -1.20 -19.18 5.61
CA ARG A 39 -2.38 -19.94 6.00
C ARG A 39 -2.18 -20.47 7.42
N GLN A 40 -3.22 -20.35 8.23
CA GLN A 40 -3.24 -20.94 9.56
C GLN A 40 -3.08 -22.47 9.47
N GLY A 41 -2.17 -23.04 10.25
CA GLY A 41 -1.87 -24.47 10.23
C GLY A 41 -1.08 -24.95 8.98
N ALA A 42 -0.50 -24.05 8.19
CA ALA A 42 0.34 -24.40 7.06
C ALA A 42 1.52 -23.44 6.93
N GLN A 43 2.70 -24.00 6.57
CA GLN A 43 3.90 -23.19 6.30
C GLN A 43 3.89 -22.54 4.90
N LEU A 44 2.73 -22.44 4.27
CA LEU A 44 2.56 -21.90 2.93
C LEU A 44 2.07 -20.46 2.99
N PRO A 45 2.51 -19.61 2.04
CA PRO A 45 2.04 -18.24 1.96
C PRO A 45 0.53 -18.19 1.69
N MET A 46 -0.10 -17.10 2.13
CA MET A 46 -1.46 -16.80 1.73
C MET A 46 -1.49 -16.52 0.23
N THR A 47 -2.42 -17.15 -0.49
CA THR A 47 -2.56 -16.90 -1.92
C THR A 47 -3.17 -15.51 -2.18
N PRO A 48 -2.82 -14.85 -3.30
CA PRO A 48 -3.44 -13.58 -3.70
C PRO A 48 -4.96 -13.63 -3.73
N THR A 49 -5.53 -14.77 -4.16
CA THR A 49 -6.98 -15.01 -4.18
C THR A 49 -7.59 -14.97 -2.78
N THR A 50 -6.94 -15.61 -1.80
CA THR A 50 -7.41 -15.60 -0.40
C THR A 50 -7.37 -14.17 0.17
N PHE A 51 -6.31 -13.41 -0.14
CA PHE A 51 -6.18 -12.03 0.29
C PHE A 51 -7.31 -11.17 -0.30
N THR A 52 -7.54 -11.26 -1.62
CA THR A 52 -8.62 -10.55 -2.31
C THR A 52 -9.99 -10.91 -1.74
N TYR A 53 -10.25 -12.18 -1.49
CA TYR A 53 -11.49 -12.64 -0.87
C TYR A 53 -11.70 -12.03 0.53
N ARG A 54 -10.70 -12.08 1.40
CA ARG A 54 -10.77 -11.45 2.73
C ARG A 54 -10.99 -9.95 2.65
N PHE A 55 -10.34 -9.26 1.73
CA PHE A 55 -10.55 -7.83 1.50
C PHE A 55 -12.02 -7.54 1.13
N LYS A 56 -12.62 -8.32 0.23
CA LYS A 56 -14.05 -8.18 -0.14
C LYS A 56 -14.97 -8.43 1.06
N LEU A 57 -14.66 -9.37 1.94
CA LEU A 57 -15.42 -9.57 3.17
C LEU A 57 -15.37 -8.36 4.09
N ILE A 58 -14.21 -7.72 4.23
CA ILE A 58 -14.04 -6.49 5.03
C ILE A 58 -14.90 -5.37 4.43
N LEU A 59 -14.85 -5.15 3.10
CA LEU A 59 -15.68 -4.15 2.43
C LEU A 59 -17.17 -4.39 2.70
N LYS A 60 -17.61 -5.63 2.52
CA LYS A 60 -19.01 -6.02 2.76
C LYS A 60 -19.44 -5.79 4.21
N LYS A 61 -18.61 -6.19 5.17
CA LYS A 61 -18.89 -6.04 6.61
C LYS A 61 -19.03 -4.56 7.02
N ASN A 62 -18.32 -3.67 6.36
CA ASN A 62 -18.29 -2.23 6.67
C ASN A 62 -19.17 -1.39 5.74
N GLY A 63 -20.01 -1.99 4.88
CA GLY A 63 -20.88 -1.26 3.97
C GLY A 63 -20.12 -0.44 2.91
N LEU A 64 -18.87 -0.81 2.59
CA LEU A 64 -18.03 -0.11 1.62
C LEU A 64 -18.30 -0.61 0.19
N PRO A 65 -18.04 0.23 -0.83
CA PRO A 65 -18.24 -0.12 -2.24
C PRO A 65 -17.50 -1.42 -2.62
N GLN A 66 -18.22 -2.34 -3.24
CA GLN A 66 -17.69 -3.66 -3.61
C GLN A 66 -16.82 -3.64 -4.87
N GLU A 67 -16.82 -2.53 -5.61
CA GLU A 67 -15.96 -2.28 -6.76
C GLU A 67 -14.49 -2.11 -6.36
N LEU A 68 -14.25 -1.64 -5.12
CA LEU A 68 -12.90 -1.47 -4.59
C LEU A 68 -12.14 -2.80 -4.57
N ASN A 69 -10.88 -2.74 -4.92
CA ASN A 69 -9.95 -3.87 -4.91
C ASN A 69 -8.59 -3.43 -4.37
N VAL A 70 -7.67 -4.37 -4.20
CA VAL A 70 -6.34 -4.08 -3.66
C VAL A 70 -5.57 -3.09 -4.54
N HIS A 71 -5.75 -3.14 -5.87
CA HIS A 71 -5.16 -2.16 -6.78
C HIS A 71 -5.74 -0.77 -6.58
N SER A 72 -7.04 -0.64 -6.29
CA SER A 72 -7.66 0.65 -5.97
C SER A 72 -7.01 1.30 -4.74
N LEU A 73 -6.67 0.52 -3.70
CA LEU A 73 -5.95 1.03 -2.54
C LEU A 73 -4.56 1.54 -2.90
N ARG A 74 -3.84 0.79 -3.75
CA ARG A 74 -2.53 1.19 -4.26
C ARG A 74 -2.61 2.49 -5.04
N HIS A 75 -3.61 2.64 -5.92
CA HIS A 75 -3.86 3.86 -6.68
C HIS A 75 -4.18 5.04 -5.75
N THR A 76 -5.02 4.82 -4.74
CA THR A 76 -5.36 5.85 -3.75
C THR A 76 -4.11 6.30 -3.00
N ALA A 77 -3.30 5.37 -2.50
CA ALA A 77 -2.07 5.70 -1.79
C ALA A 77 -1.11 6.53 -2.65
N ALA A 78 -0.91 6.14 -3.91
CA ALA A 78 -0.08 6.88 -4.84
C ALA A 78 -0.64 8.29 -5.12
N SER A 79 -1.95 8.42 -5.35
CA SER A 79 -2.60 9.72 -5.57
C SER A 79 -2.43 10.65 -4.37
N LEU A 80 -2.57 10.13 -3.15
CA LEU A 80 -2.38 10.89 -1.92
C LEU A 80 -0.92 11.34 -1.74
N MET A 81 0.06 10.48 -2.03
CA MET A 81 1.49 10.84 -1.98
C MET A 81 1.83 11.95 -2.96
N ILE A 82 1.34 11.86 -4.21
CA ILE A 82 1.57 12.88 -5.24
C ILE A 82 0.86 14.19 -4.87
N ALA A 83 -0.38 14.12 -4.38
CA ALA A 83 -1.12 15.30 -3.91
C ALA A 83 -0.43 15.97 -2.72
N GLY A 84 0.28 15.20 -1.89
CA GLY A 84 1.14 15.68 -0.81
C GLY A 84 2.49 16.24 -1.26
N GLY A 85 2.77 16.28 -2.58
CA GLY A 85 3.98 16.86 -3.15
C GLY A 85 5.13 15.89 -3.35
N THR A 86 4.93 14.58 -3.12
CA THR A 86 5.96 13.57 -3.42
C THR A 86 6.11 13.41 -4.93
N ASP A 87 7.34 13.41 -5.43
CA ASP A 87 7.60 13.22 -6.84
C ASP A 87 7.26 11.79 -7.32
N VAL A 88 6.92 11.67 -8.60
CA VAL A 88 6.41 10.42 -9.20
C VAL A 88 7.44 9.29 -9.17
N ALA A 89 8.74 9.61 -9.31
CA ALA A 89 9.79 8.58 -9.30
C ALA A 89 9.93 7.97 -7.91
N THR A 90 9.87 8.80 -6.87
CA THR A 90 9.85 8.35 -5.47
C THR A 90 8.61 7.50 -5.17
N VAL A 91 7.42 7.91 -5.63
CA VAL A 91 6.18 7.14 -5.47
C VAL A 91 6.28 5.79 -6.18
N ALA A 92 6.79 5.76 -7.42
CA ALA A 92 7.01 4.52 -8.16
C ALA A 92 7.96 3.57 -7.42
N GLY A 93 9.04 4.10 -6.86
CA GLY A 93 9.99 3.34 -6.05
C GLY A 93 9.37 2.76 -4.77
N ILE A 94 8.58 3.55 -4.05
CA ILE A 94 7.86 3.11 -2.83
C ILE A 94 6.88 1.98 -3.16
N LEU A 95 6.16 2.10 -4.28
CA LEU A 95 5.19 1.12 -4.71
C LEU A 95 5.81 -0.10 -5.42
N GLY A 96 7.11 -0.09 -5.70
CA GLY A 96 7.80 -1.19 -6.39
C GLY A 96 7.36 -1.34 -7.85
N HIS A 97 7.04 -0.25 -8.53
CA HIS A 97 6.79 -0.27 -9.96
C HIS A 97 8.12 -0.35 -10.71
N SER A 98 8.30 -1.37 -11.55
CA SER A 98 9.50 -1.55 -12.36
C SER A 98 9.65 -0.49 -13.45
N GLN A 99 8.57 0.21 -13.81
CA GLN A 99 8.57 1.30 -14.79
C GLN A 99 7.77 2.52 -14.27
N PRO A 100 8.40 3.71 -14.25
CA PRO A 100 7.72 4.97 -13.86
C PRO A 100 6.56 5.35 -14.78
N SER A 101 6.57 4.90 -16.06
CA SER A 101 5.48 5.14 -17.01
C SER A 101 4.12 4.64 -16.54
N THR A 102 4.08 3.48 -15.88
CA THR A 102 2.85 2.93 -15.30
C THR A 102 2.27 3.85 -14.21
N THR A 103 3.13 4.53 -13.49
CA THR A 103 2.72 5.52 -12.48
C THR A 103 2.27 6.82 -13.16
N LEU A 104 2.92 7.23 -14.24
CA LEU A 104 2.63 8.45 -14.98
C LEU A 104 1.25 8.39 -15.67
N ASP A 105 0.90 7.28 -16.32
CA ASP A 105 -0.37 7.10 -17.01
C ASP A 105 -1.58 7.16 -16.07
N ILE A 106 -1.41 6.69 -14.84
CA ILE A 106 -2.45 6.68 -13.82
C ILE A 106 -2.71 8.10 -13.25
N TYR A 107 -1.73 9.01 -13.33
CA TYR A 107 -1.75 10.30 -12.63
C TYR A 107 -1.81 11.53 -13.54
N THR A 108 -2.06 11.35 -14.84
CA THR A 108 -2.23 12.46 -15.79
C THR A 108 -3.24 13.50 -15.28
N HIS A 109 -4.29 13.08 -14.61
CA HIS A 109 -5.29 13.99 -14.03
C HIS A 109 -4.82 14.77 -12.78
N ALA A 110 -3.95 14.18 -11.95
CA ALA A 110 -3.34 14.90 -10.81
C ALA A 110 -2.30 15.92 -11.29
N PHE A 111 -1.62 15.64 -12.40
CA PHE A 111 -0.64 16.53 -13.02
C PHE A 111 -1.24 17.82 -13.59
N ASP A 112 -2.46 17.79 -14.12
CA ASP A 112 -3.09 18.99 -14.69
C ASP A 112 -3.37 20.06 -13.63
N LYS A 113 -3.67 19.67 -12.39
CA LYS A 113 -3.76 20.60 -11.26
C LYS A 113 -2.41 21.20 -10.89
N ASN A 114 -1.37 20.39 -10.86
CA ASN A 114 -0.02 20.82 -10.52
C ASN A 114 0.62 21.65 -11.63
N LYS A 115 0.33 21.37 -12.91
CA LYS A 115 0.77 22.21 -14.04
C LYS A 115 0.20 23.62 -13.97
N LYS A 116 -1.09 23.76 -13.62
CA LYS A 116 -1.70 25.10 -13.42
C LYS A 116 -1.05 25.86 -12.28
N ALA A 117 -0.76 25.20 -11.16
CA ALA A 117 -0.09 25.83 -10.02
C ALA A 117 1.37 26.20 -10.33
N ALA A 118 2.10 25.34 -11.03
CA ALA A 118 3.47 25.60 -11.46
C ALA A 118 3.55 26.74 -12.50
N SER A 119 2.61 26.80 -13.44
CA SER A 119 2.52 27.88 -14.42
C SER A 119 2.22 29.23 -13.75
N ALA A 120 1.32 29.25 -12.77
CA ALA A 120 1.01 30.46 -12.00
C ALA A 120 2.20 30.92 -11.15
N GLY A 121 2.95 29.97 -10.56
CA GLY A 121 4.17 30.26 -9.81
C GLY A 121 5.30 30.84 -10.67
N LEU A 122 5.46 30.32 -11.90
CA LEU A 122 6.44 30.84 -12.85
C LEU A 122 6.11 32.27 -13.31
N GLN A 123 4.82 32.55 -13.52
CA GLN A 123 4.36 33.87 -13.90
C GLN A 123 4.63 34.89 -12.79
N GLY A 124 4.41 34.52 -11.53
CA GLY A 124 4.76 35.40 -10.38
C GLY A 124 6.25 35.61 -10.13
N MET A 125 7.12 34.73 -10.66
CA MET A 125 8.59 34.88 -10.63
C MET A 125 9.13 35.70 -11.77
N LEU A 126 8.38 35.86 -12.87
CA LEU A 126 8.79 36.65 -14.05
C LEU A 126 8.25 38.07 -14.06
N GLU A 127 7.33 38.40 -13.14
CA GLU A 127 6.83 39.78 -12.90
C GLU A 127 7.73 40.50 -11.89
N ILE A 128 9.06 40.58 -12.18
CA ILE A 128 10.01 41.45 -11.47
C ILE A 128 10.21 42.70 -12.27
#